data_9abd73423fbaa055d5a99aef7aea523c
#
_entry.id   9abd73423fbaa055d5a99aef7aea523c
#
_cell.length_a   1.000
_cell.length_b   1.000
_cell.length_c   1.000
_cell.angle_alpha   90.00
_cell.angle_beta   90.00
_cell.angle_gamma   90.00
#
_symmetry.space_group_name_H-M   'P 1'
#
loop_
_entity.id
_entity.type
_entity.pdbx_description
1 polymer ?
#
loop_
_entity_poly.entity_id
_entity_poly.type
_entity_poly.pdbx_seq_one_letter_code
_entity_poly.pdbx_strand_id
1 'polypeptide(L)'
;MRLALNDAQTSSSTVAKFTSSTARDSVYFYVTFSSYHTSMSRPIATCVLGVGLAGLTFHVPFILALKNSFTLHSVLERNPTQEGGSVKRRFGVSIKIHRSFEAVIADPEIELVIIGTPNDTHYDFAKASLLAGKHGRP
;
A
#
# COMPACT_ATOMS: atom_id res chain seq x y z
N MET A 1 8.86 2.21 -18.57
CA MET A 1 9.19 1.94 -17.18
C MET A 1 10.23 0.81 -17.15
N ARG A 2 11.48 1.13 -16.90
CA ARG A 2 12.55 0.12 -16.81
C ARG A 2 12.88 -0.09 -15.33
N LEU A 3 12.77 -1.33 -14.88
CA LEU A 3 13.27 -1.76 -13.57
C LEU A 3 14.78 -1.97 -13.70
N ALA A 4 15.56 -1.23 -12.95
CA ALA A 4 16.98 -1.53 -12.77
C ALA A 4 17.15 -2.09 -11.35
N LEU A 5 17.40 -3.38 -11.25
CA LEU A 5 17.87 -4.03 -10.03
C LEU A 5 19.39 -3.92 -10.01
N ASN A 6 19.94 -3.13 -9.10
CA ASN A 6 21.37 -3.16 -8.80
C ASN A 6 21.57 -4.05 -7.57
N ASP A 7 22.11 -5.25 -7.81
CA ASP A 7 22.62 -6.11 -6.75
C ASP A 7 23.97 -5.54 -6.27
N ALA A 8 23.94 -4.87 -5.12
CA ALA A 8 25.14 -4.63 -4.34
C ALA A 8 25.02 -5.47 -3.06
N GLN A 9 25.63 -6.65 -3.10
CA GLN A 9 25.80 -7.52 -1.94
C GLN A 9 26.83 -6.92 -0.98
N THR A 10 26.33 -6.32 0.11
CA THR A 10 27.02 -6.35 1.41
C THR A 10 26.00 -6.00 2.48
N SER A 11 25.76 -6.95 3.40
CA SER A 11 24.97 -6.86 4.64
C SER A 11 23.54 -6.32 4.54
N SER A 12 22.61 -7.21 4.24
CA SER A 12 21.21 -7.29 4.71
C SER A 12 20.30 -6.04 4.66
N SER A 13 20.47 -5.13 3.71
CA SER A 13 19.45 -4.12 3.41
C SER A 13 19.34 -3.92 1.90
N THR A 14 18.18 -4.30 1.34
CA THR A 14 17.86 -4.02 -0.07
C THR A 14 17.24 -2.63 -0.15
N VAL A 15 17.90 -1.71 -0.83
CA VAL A 15 17.39 -0.36 -1.12
C VAL A 15 16.85 -0.35 -2.54
N ALA A 16 15.55 -0.21 -2.71
CA ALA A 16 14.94 0.03 -4.02
C ALA A 16 14.86 1.54 -4.29
N LYS A 17 15.51 2.00 -5.36
CA LYS A 17 15.47 3.40 -5.81
C LYS A 17 14.48 3.55 -6.95
N PHE A 18 13.47 4.38 -6.77
CA PHE A 18 12.51 4.73 -7.82
C PHE A 18 12.68 6.16 -8.25
N THR A 19 12.87 6.39 -9.56
CA THR A 19 12.86 7.73 -10.15
C THR A 19 11.63 7.87 -11.02
N SER A 20 10.76 8.80 -10.71
CA SER A 20 9.73 9.29 -11.62
C SER A 20 10.27 10.53 -12.32
N SER A 21 10.44 10.45 -13.64
CA SER A 21 10.85 11.58 -14.46
C SER A 21 9.62 12.31 -14.97
N THR A 22 9.16 13.28 -14.23
CA THR A 22 8.39 14.40 -14.77
C THR A 22 8.95 15.67 -14.17
N ALA A 23 9.25 16.63 -15.07
CA ALA A 23 10.03 17.83 -14.79
C ALA A 23 9.58 18.59 -13.54
N ARG A 24 10.53 18.87 -12.68
CA ARG A 24 10.71 19.87 -11.63
C ARG A 24 10.69 19.45 -10.17
N ASP A 25 10.12 18.32 -9.77
CA ASP A 25 10.26 17.88 -8.36
C ASP A 25 10.56 16.39 -8.32
N SER A 26 11.83 16.03 -8.10
CA SER A 26 12.24 14.65 -7.86
C SER A 26 11.90 14.28 -6.43
N VAL A 27 10.81 13.56 -6.25
CA VAL A 27 10.47 12.96 -4.96
C VAL A 27 11.19 11.62 -4.85
N TYR A 28 12.13 11.51 -3.93
CA TYR A 28 12.85 10.27 -3.64
C TYR A 28 12.17 9.53 -2.51
N PHE A 29 11.65 8.33 -2.80
CA PHE A 29 11.18 7.42 -1.76
C PHE A 29 12.28 6.39 -1.49
N TYR A 30 12.74 6.33 -0.25
CA TYR A 30 13.64 5.27 0.21
C TYR A 30 12.84 4.26 1.03
N VAL A 31 12.77 3.03 0.55
CA VAL A 31 12.24 1.92 1.34
C VAL A 31 13.44 1.10 1.82
N THR A 32 13.79 1.22 3.09
CA THR A 32 14.79 0.38 3.72
C THR A 32 14.10 -0.88 4.26
N PHE A 33 14.40 -2.02 3.68
CA PHE A 33 14.07 -3.31 4.27
C PHE A 33 15.22 -3.73 5.18
N SER A 34 14.98 -3.70 6.48
CA SER A 34 15.83 -4.44 7.40
C SER A 34 15.37 -5.90 7.36
N SER A 35 16.20 -6.78 6.84
CA SER A 35 15.91 -8.21 6.84
C SER A 35 16.11 -8.79 8.24
N TYR A 36 15.12 -8.54 9.10
CA TYR A 36 14.89 -9.47 10.19
C TYR A 36 14.20 -10.68 9.57
N HIS A 37 14.91 -11.77 9.48
CA HIS A 37 14.36 -13.09 9.18
C HIS A 37 13.46 -13.55 10.34
N THR A 38 12.34 -12.90 10.48
CA THR A 38 11.17 -13.51 11.12
C THR A 38 10.45 -14.26 10.02
N SER A 39 10.41 -15.57 10.12
CA SER A 39 9.58 -16.43 9.28
C SER A 39 8.14 -15.94 9.37
N MET A 40 7.74 -15.04 8.48
CA MET A 40 6.34 -14.63 8.36
C MET A 40 5.62 -15.81 7.70
N SER A 41 4.88 -16.54 8.50
CA SER A 41 4.16 -17.73 8.06
C SER A 41 3.07 -17.44 7.02
N ARG A 42 2.69 -16.16 6.83
CA ARG A 42 1.71 -15.71 5.85
C ARG A 42 1.90 -14.22 5.48
N PRO A 43 1.48 -13.80 4.28
CA PRO A 43 1.47 -12.39 3.89
C PRO A 43 0.56 -11.54 4.77
N ILE A 44 0.94 -10.30 5.02
CA ILE A 44 0.16 -9.32 5.81
C ILE A 44 -1.04 -8.85 5.01
N ALA A 45 -2.23 -9.01 5.56
CA ALA A 45 -3.47 -8.55 4.94
C ALA A 45 -3.56 -7.01 4.99
N THR A 46 -3.47 -6.39 3.82
CA THR A 46 -3.29 -4.95 3.67
C THR A 46 -4.50 -4.29 3.03
N CYS A 47 -4.92 -3.16 3.61
CA CYS A 47 -5.91 -2.27 3.02
C CYS A 47 -5.25 -0.96 2.58
N VAL A 48 -5.56 -0.48 1.37
CA VAL A 48 -5.13 0.83 0.88
C VAL A 48 -6.30 1.82 0.98
N LEU A 49 -6.11 2.89 1.76
CA LEU A 49 -7.07 3.98 1.85
C LEU A 49 -6.86 4.95 0.68
N GLY A 50 -7.86 5.00 -0.19
CA GLY A 50 -7.85 5.87 -1.36
C GLY A 50 -7.25 5.22 -2.60
N VAL A 51 -8.03 5.25 -3.68
CA VAL A 51 -7.67 4.75 -5.02
C VAL A 51 -7.40 5.89 -6.00
N GLY A 52 -6.86 6.99 -5.48
CA GLY A 52 -6.35 8.11 -6.26
C GLY A 52 -4.98 7.83 -6.86
N LEU A 53 -4.27 8.91 -7.23
CA LEU A 53 -2.94 8.82 -7.85
C LEU A 53 -1.96 8.01 -6.99
N ALA A 54 -1.85 8.31 -5.70
CA ALA A 54 -0.94 7.61 -4.79
C ALA A 54 -1.30 6.13 -4.66
N GLY A 55 -2.57 5.82 -4.37
CA GLY A 55 -3.05 4.45 -4.20
C GLY A 55 -2.81 3.57 -5.43
N LEU A 56 -3.26 4.04 -6.62
CA LEU A 56 -3.19 3.24 -7.85
C LEU A 56 -1.82 3.27 -8.53
N THR A 57 -0.98 4.28 -8.29
CA THR A 57 0.32 4.39 -8.97
C THR A 57 1.45 3.81 -8.15
N PHE A 58 1.36 3.92 -6.82
CA PHE A 58 2.44 3.47 -5.93
C PHE A 58 2.01 2.27 -5.07
N HIS A 59 1.00 2.42 -4.22
CA HIS A 59 0.73 1.42 -3.18
C HIS A 59 0.21 0.10 -3.71
N VAL A 60 -0.84 0.11 -4.53
CA VAL A 60 -1.44 -1.11 -5.08
C VAL A 60 -0.45 -1.92 -5.90
N PRO A 61 0.31 -1.35 -6.88
CA PRO A 61 1.29 -2.11 -7.65
C PRO A 61 2.38 -2.74 -6.79
N PHE A 62 2.85 -2.04 -5.74
CA PHE A 62 3.86 -2.58 -4.83
C PHE A 62 3.35 -3.79 -4.06
N ILE A 63 2.15 -3.70 -3.50
CA ILE A 63 1.54 -4.80 -2.77
C ILE A 63 1.36 -6.01 -3.69
N LEU A 64 0.87 -5.78 -4.91
CA LEU A 64 0.69 -6.84 -5.91
C LEU A 64 2.01 -7.47 -6.36
N ALA A 65 3.12 -6.74 -6.33
CA ALA A 65 4.45 -7.25 -6.66
C ALA A 65 5.09 -8.03 -5.49
N LEU A 66 4.79 -7.66 -4.24
CA LEU A 66 5.39 -8.23 -3.03
C LEU A 66 4.49 -9.30 -2.38
N LYS A 67 3.98 -10.23 -3.16
CA LYS A 67 2.98 -11.25 -2.74
C LYS A 67 3.44 -12.15 -1.59
N ASN A 68 4.73 -12.33 -1.41
CA ASN A 68 5.29 -13.12 -0.31
C ASN A 68 5.20 -12.40 1.04
N SER A 69 5.10 -11.07 1.02
CA SER A 69 5.08 -10.23 2.23
C SER A 69 3.71 -9.60 2.49
N PHE A 70 2.95 -9.28 1.45
CA PHE A 70 1.69 -8.57 1.55
C PHE A 70 0.62 -9.20 0.67
N THR A 71 -0.61 -9.16 1.15
CA THR A 71 -1.81 -9.47 0.35
C THR A 71 -2.66 -8.21 0.27
N LEU A 72 -3.02 -7.78 -0.94
CA LEU A 72 -4.01 -6.72 -1.13
C LEU A 72 -5.39 -7.29 -0.78
N HIS A 73 -5.78 -7.13 0.48
CA HIS A 73 -7.06 -7.63 0.99
C HIS A 73 -8.22 -6.74 0.53
N SER A 74 -8.07 -5.43 0.65
CA SER A 74 -9.13 -4.48 0.32
C SER A 74 -8.61 -3.09 -0.01
N VAL A 75 -9.52 -2.24 -0.49
CA VAL A 75 -9.29 -0.79 -0.63
C VAL A 75 -10.46 0.00 -0.08
N LEU A 76 -10.20 1.24 0.33
CA LEU A 76 -11.24 2.23 0.57
C LEU A 76 -11.49 3.02 -0.71
N GLU A 77 -12.64 2.80 -1.32
CA GLU A 77 -13.14 3.56 -2.48
C GLU A 77 -14.60 3.95 -2.22
N ARG A 78 -14.83 5.23 -1.91
CA ARG A 78 -16.17 5.72 -1.49
C ARG A 78 -17.22 5.56 -2.57
N ASN A 79 -16.86 5.90 -3.81
CA ASN A 79 -17.78 5.95 -4.95
C ASN A 79 -17.17 5.21 -6.15
N PRO A 80 -17.12 3.88 -6.16
CA PRO A 80 -16.65 3.15 -7.33
C PRO A 80 -17.58 3.39 -8.50
N THR A 81 -17.00 3.77 -9.64
CA THR A 81 -17.75 4.11 -10.86
C THR A 81 -18.20 2.89 -11.65
N GLN A 82 -17.67 1.72 -11.31
CA GLN A 82 -18.00 0.45 -11.96
C GLN A 82 -17.89 -0.71 -10.98
N GLU A 83 -18.45 -1.85 -11.37
CA GLU A 83 -18.35 -3.09 -10.59
C GLU A 83 -16.88 -3.53 -10.43
N GLY A 84 -16.48 -3.77 -9.17
CA GLY A 84 -15.10 -4.11 -8.79
C GLY A 84 -14.15 -2.93 -8.68
N GLY A 85 -14.63 -1.69 -8.91
CA GLY A 85 -13.91 -0.46 -8.63
C GLY A 85 -12.66 -0.21 -9.49
N SER A 86 -11.88 0.76 -9.04
CA SER A 86 -10.70 1.25 -9.79
C SER A 86 -9.55 0.24 -9.86
N VAL A 87 -9.41 -0.63 -8.85
CA VAL A 87 -8.36 -1.66 -8.85
C VAL A 87 -8.64 -2.72 -9.89
N LYS A 88 -9.89 -3.23 -9.96
CA LYS A 88 -10.28 -4.20 -10.99
C LYS A 88 -10.11 -3.62 -12.40
N ARG A 89 -10.52 -2.38 -12.60
CA ARG A 89 -10.37 -1.68 -13.88
C ARG A 89 -8.92 -1.57 -14.33
N ARG A 90 -7.99 -1.24 -13.41
CA ARG A 90 -6.59 -0.96 -13.77
C ARG A 90 -5.69 -2.18 -13.77
N PHE A 91 -5.92 -3.13 -12.87
CA PHE A 91 -5.04 -4.29 -12.64
C PHE A 91 -5.70 -5.64 -12.92
N GLY A 92 -7.00 -5.67 -13.22
CA GLY A 92 -7.74 -6.91 -13.43
C GLY A 92 -7.97 -7.73 -12.17
N VAL A 93 -7.65 -7.20 -10.99
CA VAL A 93 -7.73 -7.90 -9.71
C VAL A 93 -9.03 -7.55 -9.00
N SER A 94 -9.83 -8.57 -8.68
CA SER A 94 -11.04 -8.40 -7.86
C SER A 94 -10.68 -8.50 -6.39
N ILE A 95 -11.02 -7.44 -5.64
CA ILE A 95 -10.76 -7.34 -4.20
C ILE A 95 -11.97 -6.74 -3.49
N LYS A 96 -11.99 -6.83 -2.17
CA LYS A 96 -13.02 -6.20 -1.34
C LYS A 96 -12.91 -4.67 -1.39
N ILE A 97 -14.03 -3.99 -1.52
CA ILE A 97 -14.11 -2.53 -1.50
C ILE A 97 -14.89 -2.09 -0.27
N HIS A 98 -14.24 -1.32 0.58
CA HIS A 98 -14.91 -0.61 1.67
C HIS A 98 -15.34 0.78 1.20
N ARG A 99 -16.54 1.19 1.60
CA ARG A 99 -17.12 2.49 1.22
C ARG A 99 -16.92 3.57 2.29
N SER A 100 -16.58 3.15 3.50
CA SER A 100 -16.29 4.04 4.61
C SER A 100 -15.06 3.59 5.39
N PHE A 101 -14.44 4.51 6.11
CA PHE A 101 -13.28 4.21 6.94
C PHE A 101 -13.65 3.36 8.16
N GLU A 102 -14.84 3.57 8.70
CA GLU A 102 -15.39 2.77 9.80
C GLU A 102 -15.48 1.29 9.42
N ALA A 103 -15.89 1.00 8.17
CA ALA A 103 -15.93 -0.37 7.67
C ALA A 103 -14.52 -0.99 7.54
N VAL A 104 -13.50 -0.18 7.22
CA VAL A 104 -12.09 -0.64 7.21
C VAL A 104 -11.62 -0.98 8.62
N ILE A 105 -11.89 -0.12 9.59
CA ILE A 105 -11.48 -0.34 10.99
C ILE A 105 -12.19 -1.56 11.59
N ALA A 106 -13.44 -1.75 11.28
CA ALA A 106 -14.24 -2.86 11.78
C ALA A 106 -13.89 -4.22 11.16
N ASP A 107 -13.15 -4.24 10.04
CA ASP A 107 -12.77 -5.49 9.39
C ASP A 107 -11.59 -6.16 10.13
N PRO A 108 -11.81 -7.31 10.80
CA PRO A 108 -10.77 -7.98 11.59
C PRO A 108 -9.68 -8.62 10.72
N GLU A 109 -9.92 -8.81 9.44
CA GLU A 109 -8.95 -9.43 8.53
C GLU A 109 -7.88 -8.43 8.08
N ILE A 110 -8.10 -7.13 8.23
CA ILE A 110 -7.11 -6.10 7.90
C ILE A 110 -6.11 -5.97 9.03
N GLU A 111 -4.84 -6.17 8.71
CA GLU A 111 -3.71 -6.05 9.65
C GLU A 111 -2.94 -4.74 9.43
N LEU A 112 -2.76 -4.33 8.18
CA LEU A 112 -2.01 -3.13 7.79
C LEU A 112 -2.90 -2.18 7.00
N VAL A 113 -2.86 -0.91 7.38
CA VAL A 113 -3.54 0.17 6.66
C VAL A 113 -2.48 1.08 6.03
N ILE A 114 -2.55 1.25 4.71
CA ILE A 114 -1.71 2.16 3.95
C ILE A 114 -2.56 3.36 3.54
N ILE A 115 -2.11 4.56 3.89
CA ILE A 115 -2.87 5.79 3.71
C ILE A 115 -2.40 6.48 2.43
N GLY A 116 -3.23 6.46 1.39
CA GLY A 116 -3.00 7.11 0.09
C GLY A 116 -4.05 8.19 -0.21
N THR A 117 -4.60 8.79 0.84
CA THR A 117 -5.56 9.90 0.80
C THR A 117 -4.84 11.25 0.83
N PRO A 118 -5.52 12.42 0.70
CA PRO A 118 -4.89 13.71 0.88
C PRO A 118 -4.22 13.89 2.24
N ASN A 119 -3.13 14.69 2.29
CA ASN A 119 -2.26 14.82 3.46
C ASN A 119 -2.96 15.29 4.74
N ASP A 120 -3.99 16.13 4.62
CA ASP A 120 -4.80 16.63 5.73
C ASP A 120 -5.57 15.54 6.47
N THR A 121 -5.77 14.38 5.86
CA THR A 121 -6.47 13.24 6.45
C THR A 121 -5.53 12.21 7.09
N HIS A 122 -4.22 12.30 6.85
CA HIS A 122 -3.26 11.27 7.25
C HIS A 122 -3.21 11.05 8.75
N TYR A 123 -3.17 12.15 9.53
CA TYR A 123 -3.09 12.06 10.99
C TYR A 123 -4.29 11.34 11.59
N ASP A 124 -5.51 11.71 11.19
CA ASP A 124 -6.73 11.15 11.76
C ASP A 124 -6.89 9.68 11.40
N PHE A 125 -6.62 9.30 10.15
CA PHE A 125 -6.68 7.91 9.72
C PHE A 125 -5.59 7.05 10.36
N ALA A 126 -4.36 7.56 10.48
CA ALA A 126 -3.28 6.84 11.15
C ALA A 126 -3.61 6.61 12.63
N LYS A 127 -4.01 7.66 13.35
CA LYS A 127 -4.38 7.59 14.76
C LYS A 127 -5.52 6.59 15.00
N ALA A 128 -6.59 6.68 14.22
CA ALA A 128 -7.73 5.79 14.39
C ALA A 128 -7.40 4.33 14.03
N SER A 129 -6.57 4.10 13.01
CA SER A 129 -6.09 2.75 12.65
C SER A 129 -5.28 2.12 13.78
N LEU A 130 -4.35 2.88 14.38
CA LEU A 130 -3.54 2.41 15.50
C LEU A 130 -4.39 2.12 16.74
N LEU A 131 -5.35 2.98 17.06
CA LEU A 131 -6.28 2.76 18.18
C LEU A 131 -7.17 1.52 17.99
N ALA A 132 -7.46 1.17 16.72
CA ALA A 132 -8.17 -0.05 16.37
C ALA A 132 -7.27 -1.31 16.32
N GLY A 133 -6.01 -1.20 16.76
CA GLY A 133 -5.06 -2.30 16.80
C GLY A 133 -4.48 -2.70 15.44
N LYS A 134 -4.63 -1.84 14.43
CA LYS A 134 -4.06 -2.08 13.10
C LYS A 134 -2.70 -1.39 12.96
N HIS A 135 -1.82 -1.95 12.14
CA HIS A 135 -0.60 -1.25 11.76
C HIS A 135 -0.93 -0.15 10.74
N GLY A 136 -0.48 1.07 10.98
CA GLY A 136 -0.68 2.21 10.08
C GLY A 136 0.63 2.64 9.46
N ARG A 137 0.63 2.86 8.13
CA ARG A 137 1.71 3.54 7.43
C ARG A 137 1.12 4.63 6.54
N PRO A 138 1.56 5.89 6.71
CA PRO A 138 1.26 6.97 5.81
C PRO A 138 2.09 6.87 4.53
#